data_046240415855e2c4437309bdf2bbde28
#
_entry.id   046240415855e2c4437309bdf2bbde28
#
_cell.length_a   1.000
_cell.length_b   1.000
_cell.length_c   1.000
_cell.angle_alpha   90.00
_cell.angle_beta   90.00
_cell.angle_gamma   90.00
#
_symmetry.space_group_name_H-M   'P 1'
#
loop_
_entity.id
_entity.type
_entity.pdbx_description
1 polymer ?
#
loop_
_entity_poly.entity_id
_entity_poly.type
_entity_poly.pdbx_seq_one_letter_code
_entity_poly.pdbx_strand_id
1 'polypeptide(L)'
;VETMLSATAITKLRDGKLLLATTYNGLFIEQDGEWKRILNGFQKRIRDLHSEDNVVYGVGDEGIFIRSMNGGENWTIQRFPTKATSWNVCSNVQGTVIAHGEKTLYLSNNFGSTWETIHPFLEYGSAAPSIRSLFLYKHYLFIGTKIHAKYGGVWLFDLKTRKLKRIKITMNQMISALTLHNSYLVAASGSCKGVSGNISYCKIDESIASEKIYWHTCQSEQKASSYLDLSVDQHVLYTTSTQNKAGISSVCRVLLDEGIVTVCDSVKGHGWRIVNQKDGYVVAGSGELKAMQWEQKII
;
A
#
# COMPACT_ATOMS: atom_id res chain seq x y z
N VAL A 1 -28.87 -3.74 15.41
CA VAL A 1 -27.48 -3.29 15.64
C VAL A 1 -26.82 -3.26 14.27
N GLU A 2 -26.77 -2.06 13.64
CA GLU A 2 -26.00 -1.84 12.42
C GLU A 2 -24.53 -2.03 12.75
N THR A 3 -23.94 -3.07 12.22
CA THR A 3 -22.50 -3.31 12.31
C THR A 3 -21.78 -2.26 11.47
N MET A 4 -20.99 -1.42 12.11
CA MET A 4 -20.11 -0.48 11.40
C MET A 4 -19.16 -1.24 10.48
N LEU A 5 -19.32 -1.06 9.18
CA LEU A 5 -18.46 -1.65 8.17
C LEU A 5 -17.28 -0.69 7.93
N SER A 6 -16.09 -1.09 8.36
CA SER A 6 -14.85 -0.38 8.01
C SER A 6 -14.25 -1.02 6.78
N ALA A 7 -13.98 -0.23 5.75
CA ALA A 7 -13.20 -0.64 4.59
C ALA A 7 -11.71 -0.64 4.95
N THR A 8 -11.01 -1.71 4.60
CA THR A 8 -9.63 -1.92 4.99
C THR A 8 -8.66 -1.94 3.81
N ALA A 9 -9.15 -2.27 2.63
CA ALA A 9 -8.40 -2.26 1.38
C ALA A 9 -9.33 -2.04 0.19
N ILE A 10 -8.79 -1.51 -0.89
CA ILE A 10 -9.49 -1.27 -2.15
C ILE A 10 -8.52 -1.42 -3.31
N THR A 11 -8.99 -1.92 -4.43
CA THR A 11 -8.25 -1.92 -5.71
C THR A 11 -9.19 -1.73 -6.89
N LYS A 12 -8.66 -1.24 -8.00
CA LYS A 12 -9.39 -1.10 -9.26
C LYS A 12 -9.07 -2.29 -10.16
N LEU A 13 -10.09 -2.96 -10.66
CA LEU A 13 -9.98 -4.06 -11.60
C LEU A 13 -9.70 -3.54 -13.02
N ARG A 14 -9.29 -4.43 -13.91
CA ARG A 14 -8.99 -4.09 -15.32
C ARG A 14 -10.17 -3.46 -16.05
N ASP A 15 -11.39 -3.91 -15.74
CA ASP A 15 -12.65 -3.38 -16.33
C ASP A 15 -13.10 -2.05 -15.71
N GLY A 16 -12.34 -1.51 -14.77
CA GLY A 16 -12.61 -0.25 -14.08
C GLY A 16 -13.45 -0.38 -12.82
N LYS A 17 -14.06 -1.55 -12.55
CA LYS A 17 -14.80 -1.80 -11.31
C LYS A 17 -13.89 -1.75 -10.10
N LEU A 18 -14.46 -1.43 -8.95
CA LEU A 18 -13.76 -1.42 -7.68
C LEU A 18 -14.02 -2.70 -6.90
N LEU A 19 -12.97 -3.20 -6.29
CA LEU A 19 -13.01 -4.29 -5.33
C LEU A 19 -12.61 -3.78 -3.96
N LEU A 20 -13.43 -4.06 -2.94
CA LEU A 20 -13.29 -3.56 -1.58
C LEU A 20 -13.22 -4.71 -0.59
N ALA A 21 -12.30 -4.62 0.38
CA ALA A 21 -12.29 -5.47 1.55
C ALA A 21 -12.80 -4.71 2.77
N THR A 22 -13.57 -5.39 3.61
CA THR A 22 -14.10 -4.86 4.87
C THR A 22 -13.53 -5.62 6.08
N THR A 23 -13.67 -5.05 7.27
CA THR A 23 -13.03 -5.60 8.48
C THR A 23 -13.40 -7.06 8.76
N TYR A 24 -14.67 -7.45 8.59
CA TYR A 24 -15.13 -8.83 8.90
C TYR A 24 -16.12 -9.39 7.88
N ASN A 25 -16.57 -8.60 6.93
CA ASN A 25 -17.68 -8.98 6.05
C ASN A 25 -17.24 -9.51 4.68
N GLY A 26 -15.93 -9.68 4.45
CA GLY A 26 -15.40 -10.23 3.21
C GLY A 26 -15.11 -9.19 2.15
N LEU A 27 -15.27 -9.57 0.89
CA LEU A 27 -15.01 -8.74 -0.27
C LEU A 27 -16.33 -8.33 -0.94
N PHE A 28 -16.30 -7.12 -1.48
CA PHE A 28 -17.39 -6.52 -2.23
C PHE A 28 -16.85 -5.98 -3.55
N ILE A 29 -17.65 -6.12 -4.60
CA ILE A 29 -17.40 -5.51 -5.91
C ILE A 29 -18.43 -4.43 -6.17
N GLU A 30 -17.98 -3.30 -6.72
CA GLU A 30 -18.89 -2.27 -7.21
C GLU A 30 -19.40 -2.68 -8.59
N GLN A 31 -20.73 -2.67 -8.75
CA GLN A 31 -21.41 -2.96 -10.00
C GLN A 31 -22.65 -2.08 -10.11
N ASP A 32 -22.72 -1.28 -11.17
CA ASP A 32 -23.85 -0.39 -11.45
C ASP A 32 -24.19 0.60 -10.29
N GLY A 33 -23.13 1.06 -9.58
CA GLY A 33 -23.24 1.96 -8.43
C GLY A 33 -23.61 1.29 -7.12
N GLU A 34 -23.73 -0.03 -7.10
CA GLU A 34 -24.01 -0.82 -5.90
C GLU A 34 -22.86 -1.74 -5.51
N TRP A 35 -22.72 -1.99 -4.19
CA TRP A 35 -21.72 -2.91 -3.66
C TRP A 35 -22.33 -4.29 -3.47
N LYS A 36 -21.88 -5.28 -4.24
CA LYS A 36 -22.28 -6.68 -4.12
C LYS A 36 -21.20 -7.49 -3.42
N ARG A 37 -21.59 -8.26 -2.42
CA ARG A 37 -20.67 -9.19 -1.75
C ARG A 37 -20.33 -10.35 -2.67
N ILE A 38 -19.04 -10.60 -2.91
CA ILE A 38 -18.53 -11.67 -3.78
C ILE A 38 -17.77 -12.75 -3.02
N LEU A 39 -17.32 -12.46 -1.81
CA LEU A 39 -16.67 -13.43 -0.94
C LEU A 39 -17.11 -13.20 0.50
N ASN A 40 -17.59 -14.27 1.16
CA ASN A 40 -17.97 -14.20 2.55
C ASN A 40 -16.79 -13.88 3.45
N GLY A 41 -17.09 -13.26 4.60
CA GLY A 41 -16.09 -12.86 5.56
C GLY A 41 -15.24 -14.03 6.05
N PHE A 42 -13.95 -13.86 5.95
CA PHE A 42 -12.98 -14.63 6.70
C PHE A 42 -12.72 -13.86 8.00
N GLN A 43 -12.45 -14.54 9.08
CA GLN A 43 -12.28 -13.94 10.42
C GLN A 43 -11.03 -13.04 10.53
N LYS A 44 -10.36 -12.73 9.43
CA LYS A 44 -9.12 -11.95 9.37
C LYS A 44 -9.28 -10.77 8.42
N ARG A 45 -8.69 -9.64 8.78
CA ARG A 45 -8.73 -8.44 7.94
C ARG A 45 -7.80 -8.58 6.76
N ILE A 46 -8.28 -8.26 5.58
CA ILE A 46 -7.43 -7.98 4.42
C ILE A 46 -6.94 -6.53 4.56
N ARG A 47 -5.63 -6.34 4.50
CA ARG A 47 -4.96 -5.04 4.68
C ARG A 47 -4.58 -4.38 3.38
N ASP A 48 -4.44 -5.19 2.33
CA ASP A 48 -4.10 -4.72 1.01
C ASP A 48 -4.75 -5.59 -0.06
N LEU A 49 -5.17 -4.94 -1.14
CA LEU A 49 -5.64 -5.55 -2.37
C LEU A 49 -4.83 -5.00 -3.52
N HIS A 50 -4.36 -5.86 -4.39
CA HIS A 50 -3.61 -5.50 -5.58
C HIS A 50 -4.16 -6.24 -6.79
N SER A 51 -4.40 -5.50 -7.86
CA SER A 51 -4.89 -6.05 -9.13
C SER A 51 -3.85 -5.82 -10.23
N GLU A 52 -3.51 -6.88 -10.94
CA GLU A 52 -2.62 -6.85 -12.09
C GLU A 52 -3.27 -7.65 -13.21
N ASP A 53 -3.68 -6.97 -14.28
CA ASP A 53 -4.50 -7.54 -15.35
C ASP A 53 -5.80 -8.19 -14.79
N ASN A 54 -6.04 -9.48 -15.04
CA ASN A 54 -7.20 -10.22 -14.50
C ASN A 54 -6.93 -10.92 -13.16
N VAL A 55 -5.71 -10.78 -12.62
CA VAL A 55 -5.35 -11.42 -11.35
C VAL A 55 -5.49 -10.42 -10.21
N VAL A 56 -6.11 -10.88 -9.13
CA VAL A 56 -6.26 -10.08 -7.92
C VAL A 56 -5.64 -10.81 -6.75
N TYR A 57 -4.89 -10.09 -5.94
CA TYR A 57 -4.25 -10.57 -4.72
C TYR A 57 -4.73 -9.78 -3.52
N GLY A 58 -4.83 -10.45 -2.38
CA GLY A 58 -5.08 -9.79 -1.11
C GLY A 58 -4.24 -10.40 0.00
N VAL A 59 -3.76 -9.55 0.90
CA VAL A 59 -3.00 -9.96 2.08
C VAL A 59 -3.52 -9.26 3.34
N GLY A 60 -3.24 -9.82 4.50
CA GLY A 60 -3.74 -9.22 5.73
C GLY A 60 -3.19 -9.84 7.01
N ASP A 61 -4.04 -9.87 8.03
CA ASP A 61 -3.71 -10.33 9.36
C ASP A 61 -3.40 -11.82 9.39
N GLU A 62 -2.47 -12.21 10.25
CA GLU A 62 -2.07 -13.62 10.49
C GLU A 62 -1.68 -14.38 9.22
N GLY A 63 -1.01 -13.72 8.31
CA GLY A 63 -0.49 -14.33 7.09
C GLY A 63 -1.55 -14.75 6.08
N ILE A 64 -2.78 -14.22 6.15
CA ILE A 64 -3.79 -14.52 5.14
C ILE A 64 -3.33 -14.02 3.77
N PHE A 65 -3.50 -14.86 2.77
CA PHE A 65 -3.32 -14.57 1.36
C PHE A 65 -4.54 -15.06 0.59
N ILE A 66 -5.11 -14.21 -0.22
CA ILE A 66 -6.22 -14.55 -1.11
C ILE A 66 -5.85 -14.20 -2.55
N ARG A 67 -6.35 -14.98 -3.50
CA ARG A 67 -6.09 -14.79 -4.91
C ARG A 67 -7.31 -15.12 -5.76
N SER A 68 -7.55 -14.30 -6.76
CA SER A 68 -8.45 -14.60 -7.89
C SER A 68 -7.65 -14.55 -9.19
N MET A 69 -7.86 -15.51 -10.08
CA MET A 69 -7.24 -15.56 -11.41
C MET A 69 -8.16 -15.05 -12.52
N ASN A 70 -9.37 -14.63 -12.19
CA ASN A 70 -10.43 -14.29 -13.13
C ASN A 70 -11.21 -13.04 -12.72
N GLY A 71 -10.51 -11.99 -12.33
CA GLY A 71 -11.10 -10.68 -12.04
C GLY A 71 -12.01 -10.63 -10.81
N GLY A 72 -11.82 -11.55 -9.86
CA GLY A 72 -12.61 -11.56 -8.61
C GLY A 72 -13.82 -12.53 -8.62
N GLU A 73 -14.01 -13.30 -9.68
CA GLU A 73 -15.13 -14.27 -9.74
C GLU A 73 -14.93 -15.47 -8.81
N ASN A 74 -13.71 -16.05 -8.82
CA ASN A 74 -13.37 -17.21 -7.98
C ASN A 74 -12.14 -16.90 -7.14
N TRP A 75 -12.11 -17.40 -5.90
CA TRP A 75 -11.08 -17.11 -4.94
C TRP A 75 -10.45 -18.36 -4.35
N THR A 76 -9.13 -18.33 -4.19
CA THR A 76 -8.36 -19.25 -3.36
C THR A 76 -7.87 -18.53 -2.11
N ILE A 77 -7.90 -19.21 -0.96
CA ILE A 77 -7.45 -18.69 0.32
C ILE A 77 -6.30 -19.58 0.82
N GLN A 78 -5.19 -18.96 1.13
CA GLN A 78 -3.98 -19.60 1.65
C GLN A 78 -3.49 -18.87 2.91
N ARG A 79 -2.51 -19.42 3.60
CA ARG A 79 -1.83 -18.77 4.73
C ARG A 79 -0.34 -18.95 4.61
N PHE A 80 0.38 -17.87 4.83
CA PHE A 80 1.82 -17.92 5.06
C PHE A 80 2.11 -18.46 6.48
N PRO A 81 3.26 -19.10 6.69
CA PRO A 81 3.67 -19.61 8.00
C PRO A 81 4.11 -18.47 8.93
N THR A 82 3.24 -17.52 9.16
CA THR A 82 3.49 -16.34 10.01
C THR A 82 2.22 -15.93 10.75
N LYS A 83 2.38 -15.36 11.95
CA LYS A 83 1.31 -14.65 12.67
C LYS A 83 1.36 -13.13 12.44
N ALA A 84 2.37 -12.64 11.72
CA ALA A 84 2.49 -11.22 11.41
C ALA A 84 1.44 -10.78 10.39
N THR A 85 1.06 -9.52 10.47
CA THR A 85 0.23 -8.87 9.45
C THR A 85 1.07 -8.55 8.23
N SER A 86 0.63 -8.97 7.05
CA SER A 86 1.10 -8.49 5.76
C SER A 86 0.33 -7.23 5.40
N TRP A 87 1.03 -6.12 5.22
CA TRP A 87 0.44 -4.81 4.97
C TRP A 87 0.36 -4.45 3.51
N ASN A 88 1.08 -5.19 2.67
CA ASN A 88 1.18 -4.88 1.27
C ASN A 88 1.52 -6.12 0.44
N VAL A 89 1.00 -6.17 -0.76
CA VAL A 89 1.33 -7.14 -1.79
C VAL A 89 1.58 -6.42 -3.11
N CYS A 90 2.57 -6.85 -3.85
CA CYS A 90 2.86 -6.32 -5.18
C CYS A 90 3.12 -7.46 -6.17
N SER A 91 2.86 -7.21 -7.45
CA SER A 91 3.06 -8.21 -8.49
C SER A 91 3.45 -7.56 -9.82
N ASN A 92 3.71 -8.39 -10.81
CA ASN A 92 3.82 -8.01 -12.21
C ASN A 92 3.03 -8.97 -13.10
N VAL A 93 2.85 -8.57 -14.34
CA VAL A 93 2.10 -9.36 -15.35
C VAL A 93 2.73 -10.72 -15.68
N GLN A 94 4.01 -10.94 -15.38
CA GLN A 94 4.72 -12.21 -15.60
C GLN A 94 4.45 -13.24 -14.48
N GLY A 95 3.66 -12.88 -13.46
CA GLY A 95 3.28 -13.77 -12.38
C GLY A 95 4.23 -13.76 -11.19
N THR A 96 5.17 -12.80 -11.13
CA THR A 96 5.92 -12.54 -9.89
C THR A 96 4.98 -11.87 -8.89
N VAL A 97 4.88 -12.44 -7.70
CA VAL A 97 4.07 -11.89 -6.60
C VAL A 97 4.93 -11.87 -5.34
N ILE A 98 4.90 -10.77 -4.62
CA ILE A 98 5.65 -10.61 -3.38
C ILE A 98 4.73 -10.11 -2.28
N ALA A 99 4.71 -10.85 -1.18
CA ALA A 99 4.07 -10.48 0.08
C ALA A 99 5.11 -10.52 1.21
N HIS A 100 4.72 -10.15 2.42
CA HIS A 100 5.68 -10.14 3.53
C HIS A 100 5.07 -10.60 4.85
N GLY A 101 5.94 -11.12 5.73
CA GLY A 101 5.71 -11.26 7.17
C GLY A 101 6.29 -10.07 7.92
N GLU A 102 6.75 -10.29 9.17
CA GLU A 102 7.36 -9.20 9.96
C GLU A 102 8.69 -8.73 9.35
N LYS A 103 9.61 -9.68 9.10
CA LYS A 103 10.96 -9.44 8.57
C LYS A 103 11.28 -10.35 7.37
N THR A 104 10.28 -11.00 6.83
CA THR A 104 10.38 -12.07 5.82
C THR A 104 9.64 -11.66 4.58
N LEU A 105 10.17 -11.97 3.41
CA LEU A 105 9.46 -11.87 2.14
C LEU A 105 9.00 -13.26 1.70
N TYR A 106 7.85 -13.31 1.08
CA TYR A 106 7.32 -14.45 0.36
C TYR A 106 7.27 -14.11 -1.12
N LEU A 107 8.11 -14.78 -1.91
CA LEU A 107 8.25 -14.58 -3.36
C LEU A 107 7.64 -15.76 -4.10
N SER A 108 6.76 -15.47 -5.02
CA SER A 108 6.24 -16.42 -6.01
C SER A 108 6.58 -15.94 -7.42
N ASN A 109 6.89 -16.88 -8.33
CA ASN A 109 7.06 -16.61 -9.75
C ASN A 109 5.99 -17.33 -10.60
N ASN A 110 4.91 -17.80 -9.99
CA ASN A 110 3.82 -18.52 -10.61
C ASN A 110 2.45 -18.09 -10.07
N PHE A 111 2.22 -16.77 -10.03
CA PHE A 111 0.96 -16.16 -9.62
C PHE A 111 0.51 -16.54 -8.19
N GLY A 112 1.45 -16.77 -7.26
CA GLY A 112 1.14 -17.14 -5.87
C GLY A 112 0.74 -18.60 -5.68
N SER A 113 1.09 -19.49 -6.62
CA SER A 113 0.82 -20.93 -6.48
C SER A 113 1.83 -21.62 -5.57
N THR A 114 3.10 -21.26 -5.66
CA THR A 114 4.16 -21.70 -4.75
C THR A 114 5.02 -20.52 -4.30
N TRP A 115 5.68 -20.67 -3.16
CA TRP A 115 6.37 -19.58 -2.50
C TRP A 115 7.78 -19.95 -2.07
N GLU A 116 8.71 -19.06 -2.33
CA GLU A 116 10.03 -19.02 -1.74
C GLU A 116 10.01 -18.08 -0.53
N THR A 117 10.64 -18.48 0.57
CA THR A 117 10.82 -17.64 1.76
C THR A 117 12.20 -16.98 1.72
N ILE A 118 12.24 -15.66 1.83
CA ILE A 118 13.48 -14.87 1.78
C ILE A 118 13.59 -14.04 3.05
N HIS A 119 14.79 -13.97 3.61
CA HIS A 119 15.12 -13.16 4.78
C HIS A 119 16.07 -12.01 4.37
N PRO A 120 15.54 -10.87 3.84
CA PRO A 120 16.38 -9.83 3.28
C PRO A 120 17.27 -9.15 4.32
N PHE A 121 16.87 -9.17 5.58
CA PHE A 121 17.58 -8.54 6.69
C PHE A 121 18.33 -9.54 7.60
N LEU A 122 18.66 -10.72 7.10
CA LEU A 122 19.28 -11.79 7.91
C LEU A 122 20.57 -11.31 8.62
N GLU A 123 21.39 -10.53 7.95
CA GLU A 123 22.65 -9.99 8.50
C GLU A 123 22.46 -9.06 9.70
N TYR A 124 21.27 -8.51 9.89
CA TYR A 124 20.95 -7.59 10.98
C TYR A 124 20.42 -8.30 12.23
N GLY A 125 20.19 -9.62 12.17
CA GLY A 125 19.75 -10.45 13.28
C GLY A 125 18.51 -9.90 14.01
N SER A 126 18.57 -9.80 15.32
CA SER A 126 17.49 -9.24 16.14
C SER A 126 17.22 -7.76 15.87
N ALA A 127 18.24 -7.00 15.45
CA ALA A 127 18.13 -5.59 15.11
C ALA A 127 17.56 -5.32 13.71
N ALA A 128 17.16 -6.34 12.97
CA ALA A 128 16.55 -6.19 11.64
C ALA A 128 15.24 -5.38 11.71
N PRO A 129 15.02 -4.44 10.78
CA PRO A 129 13.79 -3.67 10.73
C PRO A 129 12.62 -4.53 10.26
N SER A 130 11.40 -4.17 10.69
CA SER A 130 10.18 -4.82 10.22
C SER A 130 9.70 -4.20 8.91
N ILE A 131 9.17 -5.02 8.01
CA ILE A 131 8.64 -4.59 6.71
C ILE A 131 7.28 -3.92 6.90
N ARG A 132 7.00 -2.88 6.12
CA ARG A 132 5.72 -2.16 6.12
C ARG A 132 5.11 -2.00 4.74
N SER A 133 5.91 -1.73 3.72
CA SER A 133 5.46 -1.51 2.34
C SER A 133 6.42 -2.11 1.33
N LEU A 134 5.88 -2.47 0.18
CA LEU A 134 6.62 -3.08 -0.94
C LEU A 134 6.24 -2.36 -2.23
N PHE A 135 7.20 -2.26 -3.14
CA PHE A 135 6.96 -1.84 -4.51
C PHE A 135 7.90 -2.58 -5.45
N LEU A 136 7.35 -3.25 -6.47
CA LEU A 136 8.10 -4.02 -7.45
C LEU A 136 8.29 -3.19 -8.73
N TYR A 137 9.53 -3.03 -9.16
CA TYR A 137 9.87 -2.40 -10.43
C TYR A 137 10.91 -3.24 -11.17
N LYS A 138 10.56 -3.81 -12.29
CA LYS A 138 11.39 -4.78 -13.03
C LYS A 138 11.79 -5.94 -12.10
N HIS A 139 13.08 -6.12 -11.83
CA HIS A 139 13.61 -7.09 -10.87
C HIS A 139 14.06 -6.48 -9.54
N TYR A 140 13.74 -5.23 -9.32
CA TYR A 140 14.02 -4.52 -8.08
C TYR A 140 12.79 -4.48 -7.19
N LEU A 141 12.94 -4.91 -5.95
CA LEU A 141 11.94 -4.76 -4.91
C LEU A 141 12.37 -3.62 -3.98
N PHE A 142 11.55 -2.60 -3.87
CA PHE A 142 11.69 -1.56 -2.88
C PHE A 142 10.92 -1.94 -1.62
N ILE A 143 11.61 -1.90 -0.47
CA ILE A 143 11.07 -2.32 0.83
C ILE A 143 11.05 -1.10 1.75
N GLY A 144 9.86 -0.67 2.13
CA GLY A 144 9.66 0.33 3.18
C GLY A 144 9.54 -0.34 4.55
N THR A 145 10.15 0.24 5.57
CA THR A 145 10.17 -0.34 6.91
C THR A 145 9.17 0.33 7.85
N LYS A 146 8.76 -0.38 8.91
CA LYS A 146 8.14 0.22 10.09
C LYS A 146 9.13 1.17 10.78
N ILE A 147 8.66 1.92 11.79
CA ILE A 147 9.51 2.78 12.61
C ILE A 147 10.64 1.96 13.19
N HIS A 148 11.88 2.42 12.95
CA HIS A 148 13.07 1.77 13.47
C HIS A 148 14.18 2.81 13.73
N ALA A 149 14.76 2.79 14.93
CA ALA A 149 15.72 3.80 15.36
C ALA A 149 17.02 3.82 14.54
N LYS A 150 17.47 2.67 14.04
CA LYS A 150 18.77 2.53 13.36
C LYS A 150 18.65 2.17 11.87
N TYR A 151 17.75 1.25 11.53
CA TYR A 151 17.68 0.64 10.20
C TYR A 151 16.37 0.95 9.44
N GLY A 152 15.61 1.97 9.88
CA GLY A 152 14.41 2.44 9.21
C GLY A 152 14.68 3.11 7.87
N GLY A 153 13.75 3.02 6.92
CA GLY A 153 13.82 3.68 5.64
C GLY A 153 13.36 2.86 4.46
N VAL A 154 13.91 3.17 3.30
CA VAL A 154 13.67 2.42 2.06
C VAL A 154 14.92 1.62 1.70
N TRP A 155 14.71 0.35 1.42
CA TRP A 155 15.73 -0.59 1.00
C TRP A 155 15.43 -1.09 -0.41
N LEU A 156 16.47 -1.27 -1.21
CA LEU A 156 16.44 -1.86 -2.53
C LEU A 156 16.95 -3.29 -2.42
N PHE A 157 16.11 -4.26 -2.80
CA PHE A 157 16.48 -5.66 -2.89
C PHE A 157 16.44 -6.10 -4.36
N ASP A 158 17.57 -6.53 -4.87
CA ASP A 158 17.68 -7.05 -6.23
C ASP A 158 17.29 -8.54 -6.23
N LEU A 159 16.17 -8.87 -6.88
CA LEU A 159 15.65 -10.25 -6.95
C LEU A 159 16.56 -11.21 -7.72
N LYS A 160 17.42 -10.69 -8.63
CA LYS A 160 18.35 -11.51 -9.42
C LYS A 160 19.61 -11.84 -8.63
N THR A 161 20.23 -10.81 -8.05
CA THR A 161 21.53 -10.94 -7.35
C THR A 161 21.38 -11.20 -5.86
N ARG A 162 20.15 -11.05 -5.32
CA ARG A 162 19.83 -11.15 -3.89
C ARG A 162 20.55 -10.13 -3.01
N LYS A 163 21.11 -9.08 -3.62
CA LYS A 163 21.78 -8.00 -2.90
C LYS A 163 20.77 -7.03 -2.31
N LEU A 164 21.07 -6.56 -1.12
CA LEU A 164 20.28 -5.56 -0.38
C LEU A 164 21.09 -4.28 -0.21
N LYS A 165 20.47 -3.13 -0.48
CA LYS A 165 21.08 -1.80 -0.31
C LYS A 165 20.06 -0.86 0.32
N ARG A 166 20.45 -0.13 1.35
CA ARG A 166 19.62 0.93 1.92
C ARG A 166 19.76 2.20 1.10
N ILE A 167 18.66 2.67 0.52
CA ILE A 167 18.64 3.81 -0.39
C ILE A 167 18.06 5.09 0.22
N LYS A 168 17.31 4.96 1.31
CA LYS A 168 16.81 6.09 2.12
C LYS A 168 16.92 5.76 3.59
N ILE A 169 17.47 6.66 4.35
CA ILE A 169 17.51 6.57 5.82
C ILE A 169 16.36 7.38 6.39
N THR A 170 15.53 6.74 7.23
CA THR A 170 14.56 7.44 8.07
C THR A 170 14.72 6.99 9.51
N MET A 171 14.83 7.96 10.41
CA MET A 171 14.85 7.68 11.85
C MET A 171 13.49 8.05 12.43
N ASN A 172 12.91 7.17 13.22
CA ASN A 172 11.62 7.39 13.89
C ASN A 172 10.42 7.63 12.95
N GLN A 173 10.55 7.28 11.68
CA GLN A 173 9.45 7.30 10.71
C GLN A 173 9.30 5.93 10.05
N MET A 174 8.06 5.52 9.78
CA MET A 174 7.77 4.39 8.90
C MET A 174 7.66 4.86 7.45
N ILE A 175 7.88 3.96 6.52
CA ILE A 175 7.50 4.13 5.11
C ILE A 175 6.20 3.37 4.89
N SER A 176 5.09 4.09 4.86
CA SER A 176 3.74 3.53 4.82
C SER A 176 3.35 3.01 3.44
N ALA A 177 3.78 3.69 2.38
CA ALA A 177 3.52 3.31 1.00
C ALA A 177 4.68 3.72 0.08
N LEU A 178 4.82 2.98 -1.02
CA LEU A 178 5.77 3.22 -2.09
C LEU A 178 5.04 3.08 -3.42
N THR A 179 5.36 3.94 -4.38
CA THR A 179 4.83 3.85 -5.75
C THR A 179 5.80 4.47 -6.75
N LEU A 180 5.55 4.25 -8.03
CA LEU A 180 6.24 4.90 -9.13
C LEU A 180 5.31 5.92 -9.78
N HIS A 181 5.78 7.15 -9.95
CA HIS A 181 5.12 8.18 -10.74
C HIS A 181 6.09 8.76 -11.76
N ASN A 182 5.81 8.57 -13.04
CA ASN A 182 6.75 8.83 -14.12
C ASN A 182 8.07 8.04 -13.89
N SER A 183 9.19 8.71 -13.76
CA SER A 183 10.50 8.10 -13.45
C SER A 183 10.90 8.26 -11.98
N TYR A 184 9.96 8.60 -11.10
CA TYR A 184 10.25 8.85 -9.69
C TYR A 184 9.64 7.77 -8.78
N LEU A 185 10.49 7.17 -7.94
CA LEU A 185 10.04 6.42 -6.79
C LEU A 185 9.57 7.39 -5.73
N VAL A 186 8.32 7.26 -5.32
CA VAL A 186 7.67 8.10 -4.30
C VAL A 186 7.44 7.29 -3.05
N ALA A 187 7.78 7.88 -1.90
CA ALA A 187 7.60 7.29 -0.58
C ALA A 187 6.72 8.18 0.30
N ALA A 188 5.65 7.61 0.82
CA ALA A 188 4.88 8.21 1.90
C ALA A 188 5.43 7.76 3.25
N SER A 189 5.55 8.69 4.20
CA SER A 189 6.07 8.38 5.53
C SER A 189 5.17 8.90 6.65
N GLY A 190 5.39 8.38 7.84
CA GLY A 190 4.66 8.83 9.02
C GLY A 190 5.31 8.42 10.33
N SER A 191 4.87 9.06 11.40
CA SER A 191 5.35 8.81 12.76
C SER A 191 4.22 8.96 13.77
N CYS A 192 4.30 8.19 14.85
CA CYS A 192 3.39 8.33 15.99
C CYS A 192 3.94 9.22 17.12
N LYS A 193 5.14 9.80 16.98
CA LYS A 193 5.86 10.51 18.05
C LYS A 193 6.08 12.01 17.78
N GLY A 194 5.10 12.68 17.19
CA GLY A 194 5.16 14.14 17.00
C GLY A 194 6.05 14.62 15.84
N VAL A 195 6.68 13.70 15.10
CA VAL A 195 7.36 14.01 13.84
C VAL A 195 6.32 13.93 12.73
N SER A 196 6.17 14.97 11.95
CA SER A 196 5.24 14.98 10.82
C SER A 196 5.66 13.98 9.74
N GLY A 197 4.67 13.32 9.14
CA GLY A 197 4.86 12.54 7.92
C GLY A 197 5.27 13.45 6.76
N ASN A 198 5.90 12.86 5.76
CA ASN A 198 6.24 13.56 4.53
C ASN A 198 6.08 12.66 3.30
N ILE A 199 5.97 13.30 2.15
CA ILE A 199 6.12 12.67 0.84
C ILE A 199 7.52 13.01 0.34
N SER A 200 8.27 12.00 -0.04
CA SER A 200 9.60 12.17 -0.60
C SER A 200 9.75 11.34 -1.87
N TYR A 201 10.63 11.77 -2.76
CA TYR A 201 10.82 11.11 -4.05
C TYR A 201 12.27 11.16 -4.50
N CYS A 202 12.65 10.19 -5.32
CA CYS A 202 13.94 10.16 -6.00
C CYS A 202 13.74 9.63 -7.42
N LYS A 203 14.58 10.09 -8.34
CA LYS A 203 14.60 9.54 -9.69
C LYS A 203 15.12 8.11 -9.68
N ILE A 204 14.47 7.22 -10.41
CA ILE A 204 14.95 5.85 -10.61
C ILE A 204 15.24 5.60 -12.08
N ASP A 205 16.40 4.98 -12.34
CA ASP A 205 16.84 4.53 -13.64
C ASP A 205 17.61 3.21 -13.50
N GLU A 206 18.28 2.78 -14.53
CA GLU A 206 19.02 1.52 -14.54
C GLU A 206 20.26 1.52 -13.60
N SER A 207 20.76 2.69 -13.23
CA SER A 207 21.90 2.84 -12.33
C SER A 207 21.56 2.79 -10.84
N ILE A 208 20.27 2.69 -10.48
CA ILE A 208 19.77 2.80 -9.09
C ILE A 208 20.49 1.87 -8.11
N ALA A 209 20.95 0.71 -8.56
CA ALA A 209 21.65 -0.24 -7.69
C ALA A 209 23.11 0.20 -7.38
N SER A 210 23.75 0.94 -8.29
CA SER A 210 25.17 1.30 -8.20
C SER A 210 25.42 2.71 -7.67
N GLU A 211 24.56 3.67 -7.98
CA GLU A 211 24.77 5.08 -7.67
C GLU A 211 24.26 5.51 -6.30
N LYS A 212 24.71 6.69 -5.86
CA LYS A 212 24.15 7.38 -4.70
C LYS A 212 22.82 8.00 -5.07
N ILE A 213 21.77 7.68 -4.31
CA ILE A 213 20.42 8.15 -4.56
C ILE A 213 20.16 9.40 -3.73
N TYR A 214 19.69 10.45 -4.41
CA TYR A 214 19.32 11.71 -3.79
C TYR A 214 17.79 11.79 -3.68
N TRP A 215 17.30 11.98 -2.46
CA TRP A 215 15.90 12.12 -2.15
C TRP A 215 15.51 13.58 -1.97
N HIS A 216 14.43 13.97 -2.63
CA HIS A 216 13.73 15.25 -2.42
C HIS A 216 12.55 15.02 -1.50
N THR A 217 12.16 16.07 -0.76
CA THR A 217 10.98 16.03 0.12
C THR A 217 10.03 17.14 -0.29
N CYS A 218 8.76 16.79 -0.51
CA CYS A 218 7.73 17.77 -0.83
C CYS A 218 7.41 18.62 0.39
N GLN A 219 7.18 19.90 0.15
CA GLN A 219 6.59 20.80 1.13
C GLN A 219 5.09 20.52 1.24
N SER A 220 4.55 20.59 2.45
CA SER A 220 3.11 20.39 2.69
C SER A 220 2.54 21.57 3.44
N GLU A 221 1.40 22.06 2.98
CA GLU A 221 0.64 23.12 3.64
C GLU A 221 0.09 22.67 5.00
N GLN A 222 -0.25 21.40 5.12
CA GLN A 222 -0.73 20.81 6.36
C GLN A 222 0.26 19.77 6.89
N LYS A 223 0.56 19.85 8.19
CA LYS A 223 1.35 18.84 8.89
C LYS A 223 0.47 17.65 9.25
N ALA A 224 0.53 16.58 8.46
CA ALA A 224 -0.06 15.31 8.80
C ALA A 224 0.88 14.51 9.70
N SER A 225 0.33 13.74 10.67
CA SER A 225 1.15 12.80 11.46
C SER A 225 1.73 11.70 10.57
N SER A 226 0.93 11.22 9.63
CA SER A 226 1.36 10.22 8.65
C SER A 226 0.58 10.39 7.36
N TYR A 227 1.26 10.15 6.23
CA TYR A 227 0.60 9.80 4.98
C TYR A 227 0.53 8.27 4.90
N LEU A 228 -0.61 7.71 4.49
CA LEU A 228 -0.90 6.29 4.64
C LEU A 228 -0.77 5.50 3.35
N ASP A 229 -1.22 6.06 2.24
CA ASP A 229 -1.27 5.40 0.96
C ASP A 229 -0.96 6.34 -0.20
N LEU A 230 -0.61 5.77 -1.36
CA LEU A 230 -0.30 6.47 -2.59
C LEU A 230 -1.04 5.81 -3.74
N SER A 231 -1.71 6.60 -4.56
CA SER A 231 -2.39 6.13 -5.78
C SER A 231 -1.99 6.97 -6.97
N VAL A 232 -1.61 6.30 -8.05
CA VAL A 232 -1.21 6.91 -9.31
C VAL A 232 -2.17 6.46 -10.41
N ASP A 233 -2.66 7.41 -11.20
CA ASP A 233 -3.35 7.15 -12.47
C ASP A 233 -2.87 8.20 -13.47
N GLN A 234 -2.26 7.73 -14.58
CA GLN A 234 -1.67 8.57 -15.63
C GLN A 234 -0.76 9.66 -15.06
N HIS A 235 -1.27 10.89 -14.90
CA HIS A 235 -0.49 12.07 -14.50
C HIS A 235 -0.82 12.56 -13.08
N VAL A 236 -1.71 11.89 -12.38
CA VAL A 236 -2.17 12.34 -11.06
C VAL A 236 -1.71 11.40 -9.96
N LEU A 237 -1.08 11.97 -8.95
CA LEU A 237 -0.65 11.26 -7.75
C LEU A 237 -1.41 11.81 -6.55
N TYR A 238 -2.16 10.92 -5.88
CA TYR A 238 -2.87 11.22 -4.64
C TYR A 238 -2.27 10.48 -3.45
N THR A 239 -2.47 11.05 -2.27
CA THR A 239 -2.15 10.43 -0.97
C THR A 239 -3.24 10.73 0.04
N THR A 240 -3.37 9.86 1.04
CA THR A 240 -4.24 10.06 2.19
C THR A 240 -3.43 10.22 3.47
N SER A 241 -4.01 10.89 4.46
CA SER A 241 -3.39 11.06 5.77
C SER A 241 -4.08 10.23 6.86
N THR A 242 -3.42 10.11 8.01
CA THR A 242 -4.09 9.73 9.25
C THR A 242 -5.08 10.80 9.68
N GLN A 243 -6.14 10.40 10.39
CA GLN A 243 -7.09 11.36 10.97
C GLN A 243 -6.40 12.29 11.98
N ASN A 244 -6.83 13.52 11.98
CA ASN A 244 -6.47 14.53 12.98
C ASN A 244 -7.28 14.35 14.27
N LYS A 245 -7.14 15.26 15.23
CA LYS A 245 -7.90 15.26 16.50
C LYS A 245 -9.42 15.39 16.33
N ALA A 246 -9.87 15.93 15.19
CA ALA A 246 -11.29 16.02 14.86
C ALA A 246 -11.84 14.78 14.16
N GLY A 247 -11.03 13.74 14.00
CA GLY A 247 -11.42 12.50 13.32
C GLY A 247 -11.47 12.62 11.80
N ILE A 248 -10.74 13.57 11.20
CA ILE A 248 -10.76 13.86 9.77
C ILE A 248 -9.39 13.57 9.17
N SER A 249 -9.35 12.82 8.09
CA SER A 249 -8.18 12.59 7.23
C SER A 249 -8.23 13.52 6.01
N SER A 250 -7.07 13.95 5.57
CA SER A 250 -6.93 14.71 4.33
C SER A 250 -6.69 13.79 3.15
N VAL A 251 -7.29 14.14 2.01
CA VAL A 251 -6.90 13.65 0.70
C VAL A 251 -6.08 14.75 0.03
N CYS A 252 -4.89 14.38 -0.42
CA CYS A 252 -3.94 15.36 -0.94
C CYS A 252 -3.50 14.96 -2.35
N ARG A 253 -3.32 15.95 -3.20
CA ARG A 253 -2.64 15.84 -4.48
C ARG A 253 -1.15 16.11 -4.29
N VAL A 254 -0.31 15.31 -4.91
CA VAL A 254 1.14 15.45 -4.87
C VAL A 254 1.63 15.95 -6.23
N LEU A 255 2.28 17.10 -6.24
CA LEU A 255 2.81 17.75 -7.43
C LEU A 255 4.35 17.68 -7.36
N LEU A 256 4.92 16.62 -7.95
CA LEU A 256 6.37 16.36 -7.83
C LEU A 256 7.21 17.43 -8.52
N ASP A 257 6.75 17.97 -9.63
CA ASP A 257 7.48 19.02 -10.38
C ASP A 257 7.57 20.33 -9.59
N GLU A 258 6.57 20.60 -8.75
CA GLU A 258 6.54 21.76 -7.86
C GLU A 258 7.13 21.42 -6.47
N GLY A 259 7.29 20.15 -6.15
CA GLY A 259 7.76 19.66 -4.85
C GLY A 259 6.78 19.97 -3.71
N ILE A 260 5.47 19.93 -3.97
CA ILE A 260 4.44 20.28 -2.98
C ILE A 260 3.36 19.20 -2.83
N VAL A 261 2.73 19.19 -1.64
CA VAL A 261 1.54 18.39 -1.32
C VAL A 261 0.43 19.34 -0.93
N THR A 262 -0.65 19.35 -1.71
CA THR A 262 -1.82 20.23 -1.49
C THR A 262 -3.03 19.42 -1.04
N VAL A 263 -3.75 19.89 -0.05
CA VAL A 263 -5.03 19.29 0.37
C VAL A 263 -6.09 19.61 -0.66
N CYS A 264 -6.73 18.59 -1.21
CA CYS A 264 -7.83 18.78 -2.15
C CYS A 264 -9.17 18.35 -1.58
N ASP A 265 -9.19 17.51 -0.54
CA ASP A 265 -10.42 17.06 0.11
C ASP A 265 -10.15 16.51 1.51
N SER A 266 -11.24 16.13 2.21
CA SER A 266 -11.17 15.49 3.52
C SER A 266 -12.25 14.42 3.67
N VAL A 267 -11.91 13.37 4.43
CA VAL A 267 -12.81 12.27 4.74
C VAL A 267 -12.86 12.03 6.25
N LYS A 268 -14.01 11.57 6.77
CA LYS A 268 -14.13 11.20 8.19
C LYS A 268 -13.42 9.86 8.44
N GLY A 269 -12.69 9.77 9.55
CA GLY A 269 -11.94 8.59 9.96
C GLY A 269 -10.56 8.49 9.31
N HIS A 270 -9.96 7.29 9.33
CA HIS A 270 -8.67 7.04 8.68
C HIS A 270 -8.86 6.67 7.21
N GLY A 271 -8.19 7.36 6.31
CA GLY A 271 -8.08 7.00 4.90
C GLY A 271 -7.00 5.94 4.69
N TRP A 272 -7.32 4.65 4.90
CA TRP A 272 -6.35 3.56 4.85
C TRP A 272 -5.77 3.30 3.46
N ARG A 273 -6.61 3.39 2.43
CA ARG A 273 -6.25 3.15 1.03
C ARG A 273 -6.97 4.12 0.12
N ILE A 274 -6.34 4.42 -0.99
CA ILE A 274 -6.91 5.30 -2.04
C ILE A 274 -6.67 4.68 -3.40
N VAL A 275 -7.67 4.76 -4.28
CA VAL A 275 -7.52 4.42 -5.70
C VAL A 275 -8.03 5.55 -6.56
N ASN A 276 -7.29 5.85 -7.64
CA ASN A 276 -7.72 6.81 -8.64
C ASN A 276 -8.78 6.20 -9.55
N GLN A 277 -9.75 7.03 -9.91
CA GLN A 277 -10.73 6.75 -10.96
C GLN A 277 -10.66 7.83 -12.05
N LYS A 278 -11.39 7.60 -13.17
CA LYS A 278 -11.36 8.49 -14.34
C LYS A 278 -11.59 9.96 -13.97
N ASP A 279 -12.51 10.23 -13.05
CA ASP A 279 -12.94 11.56 -12.68
C ASP A 279 -12.69 11.90 -11.19
N GLY A 280 -11.70 11.24 -10.56
CA GLY A 280 -11.38 11.48 -9.15
C GLY A 280 -10.71 10.32 -8.45
N TYR A 281 -11.17 10.00 -7.25
CA TYR A 281 -10.62 8.93 -6.40
C TYR A 281 -11.68 8.33 -5.49
N VAL A 282 -11.39 7.15 -4.95
CA VAL A 282 -12.16 6.53 -3.87
C VAL A 282 -11.23 6.18 -2.72
N VAL A 283 -11.65 6.50 -1.50
CA VAL A 283 -10.90 6.22 -0.27
C VAL A 283 -11.59 5.11 0.51
N ALA A 284 -10.85 4.05 0.80
CA ALA A 284 -11.27 3.03 1.76
C ALA A 284 -10.77 3.40 3.15
N GLY A 285 -11.67 3.47 4.12
CA GLY A 285 -11.32 3.95 5.44
C GLY A 285 -12.23 3.45 6.56
N SER A 286 -11.90 3.85 7.79
CA SER A 286 -12.71 3.63 8.98
C SER A 286 -13.32 4.94 9.45
N GLY A 287 -14.63 5.01 9.47
CA GLY A 287 -15.39 6.13 9.99
C GLY A 287 -16.71 5.63 10.59
N GLU A 288 -17.45 6.51 11.24
CA GLU A 288 -18.84 6.22 11.59
C GLU A 288 -19.64 6.13 10.28
N LEU A 289 -19.99 4.92 9.89
CA LEU A 289 -20.91 4.69 8.79
C LEU A 289 -22.35 4.89 9.30
N LYS A 290 -22.89 6.06 9.07
CA LYS A 290 -24.33 6.19 8.80
C LYS A 290 -24.48 5.79 7.34
N ALA A 291 -24.96 4.56 7.09
CA ALA A 291 -25.14 3.95 5.77
C ALA A 291 -23.93 4.08 4.84
N MET A 292 -23.66 3.07 4.01
CA MET A 292 -22.59 3.08 2.99
C MET A 292 -22.82 4.21 1.96
N GLN A 293 -22.70 5.45 2.38
CA GLN A 293 -22.46 6.56 1.48
C GLN A 293 -20.94 6.71 1.38
N TRP A 294 -20.40 5.95 0.47
CA TRP A 294 -19.09 6.25 -0.10
C TRP A 294 -19.27 7.59 -0.79
N GLU A 295 -18.76 8.65 -0.19
CA GLU A 295 -18.71 9.93 -0.89
C GLU A 295 -17.77 9.76 -2.08
N GLN A 296 -18.33 9.36 -3.24
CA GLN A 296 -17.74 9.68 -4.53
C GLN A 296 -17.85 11.19 -4.65
N LYS A 297 -16.83 11.92 -4.24
CA LYS A 297 -16.70 13.30 -4.66
C LYS A 297 -16.04 13.27 -6.03
N ILE A 298 -16.89 13.34 -7.04
CA ILE A 298 -16.53 13.74 -8.40
C ILE A 298 -16.23 15.24 -8.32
N ILE A 299 -15.00 15.63 -8.70
CA ILE A 299 -14.64 17.03 -8.95
C ILE A 299 -14.95 17.35 -10.39
#